data_1dae03c70abc76060067820e8a2a0c47
#
_entry.id   1dae03c70abc76060067820e8a2a0c47
#
_cell.length_a   1.000
_cell.length_b   1.000
_cell.length_c   1.000
_cell.angle_alpha   90.00
_cell.angle_beta   90.00
_cell.angle_gamma   90.00
#
_symmetry.space_group_name_H-M   'P 1'
#
loop_
_entity.id
_entity.type
_entity.pdbx_description
1 polymer ?
#
loop_
_entity_poly.entity_id
_entity_poly.type
_entity_poly.pdbx_seq_one_letter_code
_entity_poly.pdbx_strand_id
1 'polypeptide(L)'
;MNLTLTQLQNWLPQAVLVNASLNNSQVQQTVIKAVRTDSRSVVAGDLFIALKGEKFDGNAFLAQAQAQGAVAVLFEAANLAQAQQIPDLKNVTVPAFCVSNARAALGELSAQWRRQFELSLIGVTGSNGKTTVTQMIASILRADTASPSLSTQGNLNNEIGVPLTLFNLRPEHQRAVVELGMNHPGEIEVLAQFAQPTIGLVNNAQREHQEFMSTVEAVAIENGEVIRALPAKGVAVFPAQDTYTQLWQKLAGARPVLTFGFTQGDVQAHDIVWRNGAWSFQLWTQQTIQQTTQQISLPCRLNIAGRHNILNALAATACALAAGMSLPVIVKGLESFEPVKGRSKSCEWQIDGHAFTLIDDTYNANPDSVRAAIEVLAELPAPRLLVLGDMGEVGLQGAEFHQEVGAYAKDCTIQSLFTLGDLCQHSSQAFEGAVHFSDMDSLQARVLSDISAYNSVLVKGSRFMKMERVVEALRNRFEQAQASERESVHAA
;
A
#
# COMPACT_ATOMS: atom_id res chain seq x y z
N MET A 1 6.50 -20.96 -9.53
CA MET A 1 6.33 -20.71 -11.00
C MET A 1 7.01 -21.83 -11.74
N ASN A 2 6.65 -22.09 -13.00
CA ASN A 2 7.35 -23.05 -13.86
C ASN A 2 7.57 -22.35 -15.21
N LEU A 3 8.65 -21.60 -15.33
CA LEU A 3 9.01 -20.84 -16.53
C LEU A 3 10.28 -21.46 -17.12
N THR A 4 10.25 -21.89 -18.39
CA THR A 4 11.43 -22.38 -19.08
C THR A 4 12.28 -21.23 -19.62
N LEU A 5 13.59 -21.46 -19.80
CA LEU A 5 14.46 -20.44 -20.42
C LEU A 5 14.05 -20.12 -21.86
N THR A 6 13.48 -21.07 -22.58
CA THR A 6 12.92 -20.84 -23.93
C THR A 6 11.72 -19.87 -23.87
N GLN A 7 10.82 -20.05 -22.90
CA GLN A 7 9.71 -19.11 -22.71
C GLN A 7 10.23 -17.73 -22.30
N LEU A 8 11.23 -17.63 -21.40
CA LEU A 8 11.84 -16.36 -21.03
C LEU A 8 12.36 -15.63 -22.26
N GLN A 9 13.13 -16.32 -23.13
CA GLN A 9 13.66 -15.74 -24.37
C GLN A 9 12.55 -15.29 -25.32
N ASN A 10 11.46 -16.08 -25.44
CA ASN A 10 10.32 -15.72 -26.29
C ASN A 10 9.56 -14.51 -25.74
N TRP A 11 9.50 -14.35 -24.43
CA TRP A 11 8.83 -13.24 -23.76
C TRP A 11 9.68 -11.97 -23.72
N LEU A 12 11.01 -12.13 -23.80
CA LEU A 12 11.99 -11.03 -23.86
C LEU A 12 12.87 -11.23 -25.11
N PRO A 13 12.34 -11.01 -26.33
CA PRO A 13 13.09 -11.26 -27.57
C PRO A 13 14.32 -10.36 -27.72
N GLN A 14 14.33 -9.21 -27.02
CA GLN A 14 15.47 -8.29 -26.98
C GLN A 14 16.58 -8.75 -26.02
N ALA A 15 16.34 -9.72 -25.15
CA ALA A 15 17.38 -10.25 -24.25
C ALA A 15 18.38 -11.12 -25.01
N VAL A 16 19.66 -10.83 -24.86
CA VAL A 16 20.74 -11.58 -25.53
C VAL A 16 21.36 -12.56 -24.56
N LEU A 17 21.32 -13.85 -24.89
CA LEU A 17 22.01 -14.89 -24.13
C LEU A 17 23.52 -14.88 -24.45
N VAL A 18 24.36 -14.61 -23.44
CA VAL A 18 25.78 -14.28 -23.69
C VAL A 18 26.77 -15.42 -23.44
N ASN A 19 26.41 -16.44 -22.63
CA ASN A 19 27.37 -17.50 -22.23
C ASN A 19 26.83 -18.93 -22.42
N ALA A 20 25.68 -19.09 -23.07
CA ALA A 20 25.07 -20.38 -23.35
C ALA A 20 24.35 -20.35 -24.71
N SER A 21 23.89 -21.51 -25.16
CA SER A 21 23.04 -21.63 -26.36
C SER A 21 21.73 -22.32 -25.99
N LEU A 22 20.60 -21.76 -26.43
CA LEU A 22 19.29 -22.38 -26.29
C LEU A 22 19.16 -23.70 -27.07
N ASN A 23 20.05 -23.99 -28.00
CA ASN A 23 20.10 -25.29 -28.69
C ASN A 23 20.67 -26.42 -27.80
N ASN A 24 21.23 -26.09 -26.63
CA ASN A 24 21.67 -27.08 -25.67
C ASN A 24 20.45 -27.64 -24.92
N SER A 25 20.26 -28.96 -24.95
CA SER A 25 19.14 -29.65 -24.33
C SER A 25 19.04 -29.45 -22.82
N GLN A 26 20.17 -29.32 -22.13
CA GLN A 26 20.19 -29.03 -20.68
C GLN A 26 19.68 -27.60 -20.40
N VAL A 27 20.03 -26.62 -21.21
CA VAL A 27 19.55 -25.25 -21.10
C VAL A 27 18.04 -25.19 -21.37
N GLN A 28 17.55 -25.92 -22.39
CA GLN A 28 16.12 -25.97 -22.70
C GLN A 28 15.28 -26.57 -21.56
N GLN A 29 15.81 -27.55 -20.83
CA GLN A 29 15.10 -28.21 -19.71
C GLN A 29 15.18 -27.42 -18.40
N THR A 30 15.98 -26.37 -18.34
CA THR A 30 16.08 -25.55 -17.14
C THR A 30 14.77 -24.81 -16.85
N VAL A 31 14.23 -25.01 -15.64
CA VAL A 31 12.98 -24.40 -15.18
C VAL A 31 13.28 -23.42 -14.06
N ILE A 32 12.80 -22.19 -14.24
CA ILE A 32 12.81 -21.13 -13.25
C ILE A 32 11.62 -21.31 -12.31
N LYS A 33 11.89 -21.41 -11.01
CA LYS A 33 10.87 -21.59 -9.95
C LYS A 33 10.37 -20.28 -9.38
N ALA A 34 11.23 -19.25 -9.28
CA ALA A 34 10.87 -17.90 -8.86
C ALA A 34 11.83 -16.87 -9.47
N VAL A 35 11.43 -15.59 -9.39
CA VAL A 35 12.26 -14.43 -9.76
C VAL A 35 12.67 -13.70 -8.49
N ARG A 36 13.97 -13.35 -8.39
CA ARG A 36 14.54 -12.58 -7.28
C ARG A 36 15.34 -11.39 -7.79
N THR A 37 15.25 -10.30 -7.05
CA THR A 37 16.03 -9.08 -7.30
C THR A 37 17.02 -8.77 -6.18
N ASP A 38 16.98 -9.51 -5.07
CA ASP A 38 17.93 -9.46 -3.97
C ASP A 38 18.76 -10.75 -3.96
N SER A 39 20.07 -10.64 -4.24
CA SER A 39 21.00 -11.78 -4.31
C SER A 39 21.02 -12.59 -3.02
N ARG A 40 20.78 -11.98 -1.86
CA ARG A 40 20.78 -12.64 -0.53
C ARG A 40 19.60 -13.59 -0.33
N SER A 41 18.51 -13.38 -1.07
CA SER A 41 17.27 -14.17 -1.00
C SER A 41 17.15 -15.26 -2.05
N VAL A 42 18.15 -15.39 -2.93
CA VAL A 42 18.19 -16.39 -3.99
C VAL A 42 18.29 -17.80 -3.41
N VAL A 43 17.51 -18.72 -3.98
CA VAL A 43 17.58 -20.15 -3.66
C VAL A 43 17.62 -20.98 -4.94
N ALA A 44 17.84 -22.29 -4.78
CA ALA A 44 17.99 -23.21 -5.92
C ALA A 44 16.76 -23.22 -6.85
N GLY A 45 16.99 -22.89 -8.11
CA GLY A 45 15.96 -22.82 -9.14
C GLY A 45 15.47 -21.41 -9.47
N ASP A 46 16.00 -20.37 -8.84
CA ASP A 46 15.58 -18.99 -9.08
C ASP A 46 16.25 -18.37 -10.31
N LEU A 47 15.56 -17.41 -10.94
CA LEU A 47 16.14 -16.42 -11.83
C LEU A 47 16.52 -15.19 -11.00
N PHE A 48 17.78 -14.80 -11.01
CA PHE A 48 18.22 -13.54 -10.44
C PHE A 48 18.19 -12.44 -11.49
N ILE A 49 17.47 -11.34 -11.23
CA ILE A 49 17.46 -10.14 -12.06
C ILE A 49 18.25 -9.04 -11.34
N ALA A 50 19.41 -8.70 -11.92
CA ALA A 50 20.31 -7.70 -11.39
C ALA A 50 19.79 -6.30 -11.71
N LEU A 51 19.22 -5.63 -10.71
CA LEU A 51 18.73 -4.26 -10.83
C LEU A 51 19.82 -3.27 -10.45
N LYS A 52 19.84 -2.14 -11.15
CA LYS A 52 20.69 -1.00 -10.80
C LYS A 52 19.87 0.04 -10.02
N GLY A 53 20.37 0.42 -8.85
CA GLY A 53 19.83 1.47 -8.01
C GLY A 53 20.80 2.66 -7.91
N GLU A 54 20.39 3.71 -7.21
CA GLU A 54 21.23 4.92 -7.01
C GLU A 54 22.51 4.63 -6.24
N LYS A 55 22.46 3.70 -5.27
CA LYS A 55 23.56 3.42 -4.32
C LYS A 55 24.23 2.07 -4.54
N PHE A 56 23.73 1.23 -5.44
CA PHE A 56 24.27 -0.10 -5.71
C PHE A 56 24.03 -0.53 -7.16
N ASP A 57 24.86 -1.43 -7.67
CA ASP A 57 24.71 -2.08 -8.97
C ASP A 57 24.56 -3.59 -8.75
N GLY A 58 23.40 -4.14 -9.12
CA GLY A 58 23.10 -5.57 -9.00
C GLY A 58 24.02 -6.44 -9.85
N ASN A 59 24.63 -5.90 -10.90
CA ASN A 59 25.59 -6.61 -11.74
C ASN A 59 26.85 -7.10 -10.98
N ALA A 60 27.14 -6.53 -9.83
CA ALA A 60 28.24 -6.95 -8.96
C ALA A 60 27.91 -8.23 -8.14
N PHE A 61 26.71 -8.78 -8.27
CA PHE A 61 26.24 -9.91 -7.45
C PHE A 61 25.80 -11.13 -8.28
N LEU A 62 26.14 -11.18 -9.56
CA LEU A 62 25.73 -12.27 -10.47
C LEU A 62 26.33 -13.62 -10.05
N ALA A 63 27.64 -13.66 -9.74
CA ALA A 63 28.31 -14.88 -9.28
C ALA A 63 27.83 -15.31 -7.90
N GLN A 64 27.55 -14.35 -7.00
CA GLN A 64 26.95 -14.64 -5.69
C GLN A 64 25.57 -15.29 -5.85
N ALA A 65 24.71 -14.76 -6.71
CA ALA A 65 23.39 -15.31 -6.96
C ALA A 65 23.47 -16.74 -7.52
N GLN A 66 24.39 -16.98 -8.46
CA GLN A 66 24.67 -18.33 -8.96
C GLN A 66 25.11 -19.27 -7.83
N ALA A 67 26.06 -18.85 -6.98
CA ALA A 67 26.55 -19.64 -5.86
C ALA A 67 25.46 -20.02 -4.86
N GLN A 68 24.41 -19.21 -4.74
CA GLN A 68 23.22 -19.49 -3.93
C GLN A 68 22.17 -20.35 -4.63
N GLY A 69 22.36 -20.66 -5.92
CA GLY A 69 21.52 -21.59 -6.65
C GLY A 69 20.65 -20.98 -7.76
N ALA A 70 20.92 -19.74 -8.17
CA ALA A 70 20.29 -19.20 -9.37
C ALA A 70 20.60 -20.11 -10.57
N VAL A 71 19.54 -20.48 -11.31
CA VAL A 71 19.67 -21.31 -12.53
C VAL A 71 19.83 -20.47 -13.80
N ALA A 72 19.58 -19.18 -13.70
CA ALA A 72 19.85 -18.17 -14.73
C ALA A 72 19.99 -16.80 -14.07
N VAL A 73 20.68 -15.89 -14.76
CA VAL A 73 20.78 -14.48 -14.37
C VAL A 73 20.35 -13.58 -15.53
N LEU A 74 19.70 -12.44 -15.20
CA LEU A 74 19.41 -11.37 -16.13
C LEU A 74 20.05 -10.09 -15.62
N PHE A 75 20.78 -9.38 -16.49
CA PHE A 75 21.57 -8.23 -16.10
C PHE A 75 21.49 -7.11 -17.15
N GLU A 76 21.82 -5.90 -16.73
CA GLU A 76 21.74 -4.72 -17.57
C GLU A 76 23.11 -4.35 -18.16
N ALA A 77 23.16 -4.22 -19.48
CA ALA A 77 24.26 -3.56 -20.18
C ALA A 77 23.72 -2.95 -21.51
N ALA A 78 24.23 -1.78 -21.90
CA ALA A 78 23.74 -1.09 -23.09
C ALA A 78 24.06 -1.87 -24.39
N ASN A 79 25.11 -2.73 -24.37
CA ASN A 79 25.49 -3.60 -25.48
C ASN A 79 26.42 -4.73 -25.00
N LEU A 80 26.68 -5.70 -25.88
CA LEU A 80 27.53 -6.84 -25.57
C LEU A 80 28.98 -6.48 -25.20
N ALA A 81 29.53 -5.41 -25.77
CA ALA A 81 30.90 -4.96 -25.45
C ALA A 81 30.97 -4.46 -23.99
N GLN A 82 29.95 -3.76 -23.51
CA GLN A 82 29.85 -3.38 -22.10
C GLN A 82 29.55 -4.58 -21.20
N ALA A 83 28.72 -5.52 -21.65
CA ALA A 83 28.46 -6.75 -20.90
C ALA A 83 29.76 -7.51 -20.60
N GLN A 84 30.68 -7.62 -21.56
CA GLN A 84 31.98 -8.27 -21.39
C GLN A 84 32.92 -7.55 -20.39
N GLN A 85 32.64 -6.28 -20.08
CA GLN A 85 33.39 -5.50 -19.10
C GLN A 85 32.90 -5.70 -17.65
N ILE A 86 31.74 -6.36 -17.45
CA ILE A 86 31.21 -6.66 -16.12
C ILE A 86 32.13 -7.73 -15.48
N PRO A 87 32.91 -7.40 -14.43
CA PRO A 87 33.92 -8.32 -13.89
C PRO A 87 33.31 -9.62 -13.38
N ASP A 88 32.16 -9.54 -12.74
CA ASP A 88 31.48 -10.67 -12.10
C ASP A 88 30.91 -11.67 -13.12
N LEU A 89 30.55 -11.21 -14.32
CA LEU A 89 30.02 -12.05 -15.40
C LEU A 89 30.99 -13.15 -15.84
N LYS A 90 32.32 -12.94 -15.71
CA LYS A 90 33.35 -13.94 -16.04
C LYS A 90 33.26 -15.20 -15.17
N ASN A 91 32.67 -15.07 -13.99
CA ASN A 91 32.52 -16.16 -13.02
C ASN A 91 31.11 -16.84 -13.14
N VAL A 92 30.27 -16.36 -14.04
CA VAL A 92 28.89 -16.86 -14.25
C VAL A 92 28.92 -17.95 -15.32
N THR A 93 28.51 -19.15 -14.94
CA THR A 93 28.40 -20.33 -15.82
C THR A 93 26.96 -20.72 -16.17
N VAL A 94 26.00 -20.27 -15.36
CA VAL A 94 24.57 -20.42 -15.68
C VAL A 94 24.17 -19.49 -16.82
N PRO A 95 23.08 -19.81 -17.57
CA PRO A 95 22.59 -18.93 -18.64
C PRO A 95 22.43 -17.48 -18.18
N ALA A 96 23.09 -16.55 -18.88
CA ALA A 96 23.11 -15.13 -18.54
C ALA A 96 22.50 -14.30 -19.68
N PHE A 97 21.41 -13.61 -19.38
CA PHE A 97 20.65 -12.78 -20.32
C PHE A 97 21.02 -11.31 -20.13
N CYS A 98 21.50 -10.70 -21.21
CA CYS A 98 21.79 -9.27 -21.27
C CYS A 98 20.59 -8.49 -21.81
N VAL A 99 20.18 -7.44 -21.13
CA VAL A 99 19.14 -6.49 -21.58
C VAL A 99 19.62 -5.05 -21.45
N SER A 100 19.04 -4.12 -22.20
CA SER A 100 19.37 -2.69 -22.10
C SER A 100 18.77 -2.00 -20.88
N ASN A 101 17.69 -2.58 -20.29
CA ASN A 101 17.01 -2.07 -19.10
C ASN A 101 16.42 -3.24 -18.32
N ALA A 102 17.00 -3.56 -17.17
CA ALA A 102 16.59 -4.69 -16.35
C ALA A 102 15.22 -4.46 -15.64
N ARG A 103 14.86 -3.21 -15.31
CA ARG A 103 13.56 -2.89 -14.72
C ARG A 103 12.45 -3.06 -15.73
N ALA A 104 12.62 -2.56 -16.95
CA ALA A 104 11.65 -2.77 -18.03
C ALA A 104 11.48 -4.26 -18.34
N ALA A 105 12.57 -5.04 -18.39
CA ALA A 105 12.53 -6.48 -18.60
C ALA A 105 11.82 -7.22 -17.46
N LEU A 106 11.99 -6.80 -16.21
CA LEU A 106 11.27 -7.34 -15.04
C LEU A 106 9.76 -7.14 -15.19
N GLY A 107 9.33 -5.92 -15.55
CA GLY A 107 7.93 -5.57 -15.79
C GLY A 107 7.33 -6.36 -16.94
N GLU A 108 8.01 -6.39 -18.10
CA GLU A 108 7.55 -7.12 -19.29
C GLU A 108 7.40 -8.63 -19.00
N LEU A 109 8.39 -9.23 -18.34
CA LEU A 109 8.34 -10.63 -17.95
C LEU A 109 7.16 -10.91 -17.00
N SER A 110 6.88 -10.02 -16.07
CA SER A 110 5.74 -10.13 -15.15
C SER A 110 4.40 -10.02 -15.87
N ALA A 111 4.29 -9.13 -16.87
CA ALA A 111 3.10 -8.97 -17.69
C ALA A 111 2.83 -10.23 -18.53
N GLN A 112 3.87 -10.86 -19.09
CA GLN A 112 3.75 -12.13 -19.82
C GLN A 112 3.36 -13.27 -18.88
N TRP A 113 3.89 -13.31 -17.65
CA TRP A 113 3.49 -14.25 -16.62
C TRP A 113 2.02 -14.07 -16.23
N ARG A 114 1.57 -12.80 -16.01
CA ARG A 114 0.19 -12.46 -15.69
C ARG A 114 -0.81 -12.96 -16.74
N ARG A 115 -0.46 -12.89 -18.03
CA ARG A 115 -1.30 -13.33 -19.15
C ARG A 115 -1.60 -14.84 -19.15
N GLN A 116 -0.84 -15.64 -18.40
CA GLN A 116 -1.06 -17.09 -18.31
C GLN A 116 -2.28 -17.46 -17.44
N PHE A 117 -2.90 -16.46 -16.76
CA PHE A 117 -3.94 -16.71 -15.78
C PHE A 117 -5.22 -15.98 -16.12
N GLU A 118 -6.34 -16.70 -16.17
CA GLU A 118 -7.68 -16.15 -16.26
C GLU A 118 -8.25 -16.01 -14.85
N LEU A 119 -8.18 -14.81 -14.27
CA LEU A 119 -8.66 -14.51 -12.93
C LEU A 119 -9.14 -13.06 -12.83
N SER A 120 -10.00 -12.76 -11.86
CA SER A 120 -10.37 -11.40 -11.52
C SER A 120 -9.21 -10.73 -10.79
N LEU A 121 -8.54 -9.75 -11.43
CA LEU A 121 -7.48 -8.95 -10.83
C LEU A 121 -7.98 -7.53 -10.55
N ILE A 122 -7.93 -7.12 -9.29
CA ILE A 122 -8.28 -5.79 -8.81
C ILE A 122 -7.01 -4.97 -8.73
N GLY A 123 -6.91 -3.91 -9.54
CA GLY A 123 -5.88 -2.89 -9.43
C GLY A 123 -6.37 -1.75 -8.53
N VAL A 124 -5.61 -1.41 -7.49
CA VAL A 124 -5.98 -0.38 -6.50
C VAL A 124 -5.03 0.78 -6.57
N THR A 125 -5.55 1.98 -6.87
CA THR A 125 -4.80 3.23 -6.83
C THR A 125 -5.59 4.30 -6.06
N GLY A 126 -5.03 5.51 -5.95
CA GLY A 126 -5.60 6.66 -5.24
C GLY A 126 -4.59 7.31 -4.32
N SER A 127 -4.86 8.52 -3.87
CA SER A 127 -3.94 9.27 -3.02
C SER A 127 -3.78 8.66 -1.64
N ASN A 128 -4.88 8.44 -0.96
CA ASN A 128 -4.90 7.93 0.42
C ASN A 128 -5.72 6.63 0.52
N GLY A 129 -5.35 5.78 1.49
CA GLY A 129 -6.07 4.55 1.78
C GLY A 129 -5.74 3.35 0.89
N LYS A 130 -4.88 3.47 -0.13
CA LYS A 130 -4.50 2.38 -1.06
C LYS A 130 -4.23 1.06 -0.33
N THR A 131 -3.28 1.05 0.59
CA THR A 131 -2.89 -0.17 1.32
C THR A 131 -4.01 -0.67 2.22
N THR A 132 -4.74 0.23 2.89
CA THR A 132 -5.88 -0.14 3.74
C THR A 132 -6.96 -0.83 2.93
N VAL A 133 -7.36 -0.27 1.79
CA VAL A 133 -8.34 -0.87 0.88
C VAL A 133 -7.82 -2.18 0.30
N THR A 134 -6.57 -2.24 -0.14
CA THR A 134 -5.94 -3.47 -0.64
C THR A 134 -5.99 -4.58 0.41
N GLN A 135 -5.69 -4.29 1.68
CA GLN A 135 -5.74 -5.27 2.76
C GLN A 135 -7.18 -5.62 3.18
N MET A 136 -8.14 -4.68 3.11
CA MET A 136 -9.57 -4.98 3.27
C MET A 136 -10.06 -5.94 2.17
N ILE A 137 -9.72 -5.66 0.90
CA ILE A 137 -10.03 -6.58 -0.21
C ILE A 137 -9.37 -7.94 0.03
N ALA A 138 -8.09 -7.97 0.40
CA ALA A 138 -7.38 -9.22 0.70
C ALA A 138 -8.06 -10.01 1.84
N SER A 139 -8.56 -9.33 2.88
CA SER A 139 -9.34 -9.95 3.97
C SER A 139 -10.65 -10.54 3.44
N ILE A 140 -11.37 -9.82 2.59
CA ILE A 140 -12.59 -10.29 1.93
C ILE A 140 -12.28 -11.52 1.06
N LEU A 141 -11.23 -11.47 0.23
CA LEU A 141 -10.84 -12.59 -0.63
C LEU A 141 -10.49 -13.85 0.17
N ARG A 142 -9.81 -13.70 1.32
CA ARG A 142 -9.49 -14.82 2.24
C ARG A 142 -10.72 -15.39 2.95
N ALA A 143 -11.78 -14.60 3.14
CA ALA A 143 -13.03 -15.09 3.74
C ALA A 143 -13.78 -16.08 2.85
N ASP A 144 -13.51 -16.07 1.54
CA ASP A 144 -13.92 -17.11 0.58
C ASP A 144 -12.88 -18.23 0.57
N THR A 145 -13.02 -19.18 1.48
CA THR A 145 -12.07 -20.28 1.67
C THR A 145 -12.04 -21.28 0.51
N ALA A 146 -13.02 -21.24 -0.40
CA ALA A 146 -13.08 -22.10 -1.57
C ALA A 146 -12.21 -21.60 -2.73
N SER A 147 -11.76 -20.33 -2.68
CA SER A 147 -11.09 -19.67 -3.81
C SER A 147 -9.78 -19.04 -3.36
N PRO A 148 -8.64 -19.73 -3.53
CA PRO A 148 -7.33 -19.14 -3.25
C PRO A 148 -7.13 -17.80 -3.96
N SER A 149 -6.48 -16.85 -3.30
CA SER A 149 -6.27 -15.50 -3.82
C SER A 149 -4.87 -14.99 -3.58
N LEU A 150 -4.43 -14.02 -4.40
CA LEU A 150 -3.17 -13.31 -4.26
C LEU A 150 -3.44 -11.86 -3.82
N SER A 151 -2.59 -11.32 -2.97
CA SER A 151 -2.60 -9.89 -2.61
C SER A 151 -1.21 -9.32 -2.52
N THR A 152 -1.07 -8.01 -2.80
CA THR A 152 0.16 -7.27 -2.53
C THR A 152 0.57 -7.42 -1.06
N GLN A 153 1.83 -7.73 -0.84
CA GLN A 153 2.43 -7.82 0.49
C GLN A 153 3.27 -6.57 0.78
N GLY A 154 3.15 -6.04 1.99
CA GLY A 154 3.92 -4.85 2.40
C GLY A 154 3.63 -3.63 1.52
N ASN A 155 4.69 -3.05 0.96
CA ASN A 155 4.64 -1.87 0.07
C ASN A 155 5.11 -2.20 -1.37
N LEU A 156 4.89 -3.43 -1.84
CA LEU A 156 5.29 -3.87 -3.19
C LEU A 156 4.33 -3.33 -4.27
N ASN A 157 4.27 -2.00 -4.40
CA ASN A 157 3.30 -1.28 -5.23
C ASN A 157 3.91 -0.43 -6.36
N ASN A 158 5.23 -0.51 -6.57
CA ASN A 158 5.97 0.22 -7.60
C ASN A 158 6.43 -0.71 -8.75
N GLU A 159 7.22 -0.18 -9.68
CA GLU A 159 7.76 -0.88 -10.87
C GLU A 159 8.61 -2.14 -10.58
N ILE A 160 9.03 -2.34 -9.34
CA ILE A 160 9.71 -3.57 -8.89
C ILE A 160 8.73 -4.45 -8.10
N GLY A 161 7.95 -3.85 -7.21
CA GLY A 161 7.07 -4.55 -6.29
C GLY A 161 5.87 -5.20 -6.98
N VAL A 162 5.25 -4.53 -7.94
CA VAL A 162 4.13 -5.07 -8.73
C VAL A 162 4.55 -6.32 -9.51
N PRO A 163 5.65 -6.31 -10.28
CA PRO A 163 6.18 -7.54 -10.90
C PRO A 163 6.44 -8.66 -9.92
N LEU A 164 7.10 -8.40 -8.80
CA LEU A 164 7.39 -9.41 -7.78
C LEU A 164 6.10 -10.00 -7.17
N THR A 165 5.05 -9.20 -7.01
CA THR A 165 3.73 -9.67 -6.60
C THR A 165 3.13 -10.59 -7.67
N LEU A 166 3.15 -10.18 -8.94
CA LEU A 166 2.56 -10.94 -10.06
C LEU A 166 3.25 -12.30 -10.28
N PHE A 167 4.57 -12.42 -10.07
CA PHE A 167 5.27 -13.70 -10.14
C PHE A 167 4.81 -14.73 -9.11
N ASN A 168 4.05 -14.31 -8.09
CA ASN A 168 3.41 -15.24 -7.15
C ASN A 168 2.05 -15.75 -7.62
N LEU A 169 1.55 -15.36 -8.79
CA LEU A 169 0.36 -15.97 -9.39
C LEU A 169 0.58 -17.45 -9.66
N ARG A 170 -0.46 -18.25 -9.38
CA ARG A 170 -0.51 -19.69 -9.56
C ARG A 170 -1.85 -20.09 -10.19
N PRO A 171 -1.93 -21.26 -10.86
CA PRO A 171 -3.16 -21.72 -11.52
C PRO A 171 -4.38 -21.84 -10.60
N GLU A 172 -4.17 -22.09 -9.32
CA GLU A 172 -5.24 -22.17 -8.32
C GLU A 172 -5.85 -20.83 -7.93
N HIS A 173 -5.16 -19.69 -8.18
CA HIS A 173 -5.69 -18.37 -7.84
C HIS A 173 -6.85 -18.00 -8.77
N GLN A 174 -7.99 -17.68 -8.18
CA GLN A 174 -9.18 -17.23 -8.91
C GLN A 174 -9.34 -15.71 -8.84
N ARG A 175 -8.77 -15.09 -7.84
CA ARG A 175 -8.83 -13.62 -7.62
C ARG A 175 -7.49 -13.11 -7.13
N ALA A 176 -7.22 -11.85 -7.47
CA ALA A 176 -6.04 -11.15 -6.95
C ALA A 176 -6.35 -9.67 -6.69
N VAL A 177 -5.64 -9.07 -5.75
CA VAL A 177 -5.63 -7.62 -5.54
C VAL A 177 -4.18 -7.13 -5.56
N VAL A 178 -3.92 -6.12 -6.40
CA VAL A 178 -2.59 -5.52 -6.59
C VAL A 178 -2.69 -4.02 -6.36
N GLU A 179 -1.90 -3.53 -5.41
CA GLU A 179 -1.74 -2.10 -5.15
C GLU A 179 -0.83 -1.49 -6.21
N LEU A 180 -1.25 -0.35 -6.78
CA LEU A 180 -0.52 0.43 -7.77
C LEU A 180 -0.23 1.80 -7.17
N GLY A 181 1.03 2.08 -6.90
CA GLY A 181 1.49 3.33 -6.30
C GLY A 181 2.29 4.15 -7.30
N MET A 182 2.18 5.47 -7.22
CA MET A 182 2.93 6.40 -8.04
C MET A 182 3.65 7.43 -7.17
N ASN A 183 4.70 8.02 -7.75
CA ASN A 183 5.30 9.29 -7.33
C ASN A 183 5.29 10.28 -8.51
N HIS A 184 5.38 9.79 -9.76
CA HIS A 184 5.51 10.61 -10.96
C HIS A 184 4.42 10.28 -11.98
N PRO A 185 4.11 11.22 -12.90
CA PRO A 185 3.21 10.97 -14.03
C PRO A 185 3.70 9.81 -14.91
N GLY A 186 2.76 8.97 -15.37
CA GLY A 186 2.99 7.82 -16.24
C GLY A 186 3.27 6.50 -15.49
N GLU A 187 3.47 6.53 -14.18
CA GLU A 187 3.78 5.32 -13.41
C GLU A 187 2.57 4.38 -13.27
N ILE A 188 1.35 4.91 -13.06
CA ILE A 188 0.14 4.06 -12.97
C ILE A 188 -0.15 3.38 -14.30
N GLU A 189 0.04 4.07 -15.43
CA GLU A 189 -0.11 3.45 -16.76
C GLU A 189 0.80 2.23 -16.90
N VAL A 190 2.09 2.38 -16.57
CA VAL A 190 3.09 1.30 -16.63
C VAL A 190 2.71 0.13 -15.71
N LEU A 191 2.35 0.41 -14.46
CA LEU A 191 1.97 -0.62 -13.50
C LEU A 191 0.69 -1.35 -13.91
N ALA A 192 -0.28 -0.62 -14.47
CA ALA A 192 -1.51 -1.21 -14.99
C ALA A 192 -1.27 -2.09 -16.23
N GLN A 193 -0.29 -1.75 -17.08
CA GLN A 193 0.15 -2.60 -18.18
C GLN A 193 0.77 -3.91 -17.68
N PHE A 194 1.49 -3.90 -16.55
CA PHE A 194 2.01 -5.11 -15.93
C PHE A 194 0.91 -5.95 -15.30
N ALA A 195 0.06 -5.33 -14.48
CA ALA A 195 -0.97 -6.01 -13.70
C ALA A 195 -2.15 -6.48 -14.55
N GLN A 196 -2.48 -5.79 -15.67
CA GLN A 196 -3.62 -6.05 -16.55
C GLN A 196 -4.90 -6.30 -15.72
N PRO A 197 -5.37 -5.28 -14.98
CA PRO A 197 -6.51 -5.42 -14.09
C PRO A 197 -7.79 -5.67 -14.89
N THR A 198 -8.71 -6.46 -14.32
CA THR A 198 -10.08 -6.62 -14.80
C THR A 198 -11.05 -5.74 -14.03
N ILE A 199 -10.63 -5.25 -12.85
CA ILE A 199 -11.34 -4.31 -12.00
C ILE A 199 -10.34 -3.23 -11.60
N GLY A 200 -10.66 -1.97 -11.85
CA GLY A 200 -9.79 -0.84 -11.53
C GLY A 200 -10.44 0.08 -10.51
N LEU A 201 -9.80 0.24 -9.36
CA LEU A 201 -10.25 1.14 -8.30
C LEU A 201 -9.42 2.41 -8.28
N VAL A 202 -10.09 3.57 -8.39
CA VAL A 202 -9.57 4.85 -7.91
C VAL A 202 -10.21 5.15 -6.57
N ASN A 203 -9.44 5.10 -5.47
CA ASN A 203 -9.98 5.30 -4.13
C ASN A 203 -10.34 6.77 -3.84
N ASN A 204 -9.49 7.69 -4.26
CA ASN A 204 -9.67 9.15 -4.17
C ASN A 204 -8.55 9.87 -4.94
N ALA A 205 -8.70 11.20 -5.12
CA ALA A 205 -7.64 12.09 -5.55
C ALA A 205 -7.51 13.27 -4.57
N GLN A 206 -6.35 13.39 -3.94
CA GLN A 206 -6.03 14.35 -2.91
C GLN A 206 -4.61 14.89 -3.08
N ARG A 207 -4.15 15.77 -2.20
CA ARG A 207 -2.80 16.34 -2.22
C ARG A 207 -1.77 15.30 -1.80
N GLU A 208 -1.22 14.57 -2.79
CA GLU A 208 -0.07 13.68 -2.61
C GLU A 208 0.98 13.98 -3.66
N HIS A 209 2.25 13.74 -3.37
CA HIS A 209 3.38 13.91 -4.29
C HIS A 209 3.38 15.26 -5.03
N GLN A 210 2.99 16.36 -4.33
CA GLN A 210 2.80 17.68 -4.94
C GLN A 210 4.11 18.26 -5.51
N GLU A 211 5.23 17.76 -5.07
CA GLU A 211 6.55 18.07 -5.65
C GLU A 211 6.64 17.65 -7.12
N PHE A 212 6.00 16.53 -7.50
CA PHE A 212 6.08 15.94 -8.84
C PHE A 212 4.78 16.09 -9.63
N MET A 213 3.63 16.03 -8.96
CA MET A 213 2.31 16.01 -9.60
C MET A 213 1.70 17.39 -9.83
N SER A 214 2.25 18.44 -9.21
CA SER A 214 1.88 19.85 -9.35
C SER A 214 0.43 20.21 -8.93
N THR A 215 -0.59 19.41 -9.28
CA THR A 215 -2.01 19.66 -8.96
C THR A 215 -2.76 18.38 -8.60
N VAL A 216 -3.85 18.51 -7.84
CA VAL A 216 -4.75 17.38 -7.54
C VAL A 216 -5.43 16.85 -8.80
N GLU A 217 -5.68 17.71 -9.80
CA GLU A 217 -6.21 17.27 -11.09
C GLU A 217 -5.24 16.32 -11.82
N ALA A 218 -3.93 16.62 -11.81
CA ALA A 218 -2.91 15.75 -12.37
C ALA A 218 -2.89 14.39 -11.64
N VAL A 219 -3.03 14.40 -10.30
CA VAL A 219 -3.17 13.18 -9.49
C VAL A 219 -4.42 12.40 -9.90
N ALA A 220 -5.55 13.06 -10.12
CA ALA A 220 -6.80 12.41 -10.51
C ALA A 220 -6.72 11.77 -11.90
N ILE A 221 -6.05 12.44 -12.84
CA ILE A 221 -5.80 11.94 -14.21
C ILE A 221 -4.91 10.69 -14.14
N GLU A 222 -3.79 10.78 -13.43
CA GLU A 222 -2.83 9.68 -13.29
C GLU A 222 -3.47 8.46 -12.61
N ASN A 223 -4.17 8.64 -11.49
CA ASN A 223 -4.93 7.56 -10.86
C ASN A 223 -5.97 6.96 -11.82
N GLY A 224 -6.55 7.77 -12.71
CA GLY A 224 -7.51 7.35 -13.75
C GLY A 224 -6.93 6.38 -14.78
N GLU A 225 -5.60 6.26 -14.92
CA GLU A 225 -4.97 5.35 -15.87
C GLU A 225 -5.28 3.88 -15.56
N VAL A 226 -5.54 3.54 -14.28
CA VAL A 226 -6.02 2.18 -13.94
C VAL A 226 -7.36 1.86 -14.60
N ILE A 227 -8.24 2.86 -14.78
CA ILE A 227 -9.53 2.70 -15.48
C ILE A 227 -9.31 2.61 -16.99
N ARG A 228 -8.40 3.43 -17.53
CA ARG A 228 -8.07 3.43 -18.96
C ARG A 228 -7.51 2.08 -19.41
N ALA A 229 -6.71 1.44 -18.56
CA ALA A 229 -6.09 0.14 -18.82
C ALA A 229 -7.07 -1.06 -18.80
N LEU A 230 -8.30 -0.86 -18.33
CA LEU A 230 -9.28 -1.94 -18.25
C LEU A 230 -9.69 -2.47 -19.63
N PRO A 231 -9.90 -3.79 -19.78
CA PRO A 231 -10.51 -4.35 -20.97
C PRO A 231 -11.97 -3.86 -21.15
N ALA A 232 -12.57 -4.10 -22.30
CA ALA A 232 -13.93 -3.63 -22.61
C ALA A 232 -15.01 -4.12 -21.63
N LYS A 233 -14.81 -5.29 -21.01
CA LYS A 233 -15.70 -5.87 -19.98
C LYS A 233 -15.21 -5.61 -18.56
N GLY A 234 -14.10 -4.88 -18.39
CA GLY A 234 -13.56 -4.55 -17.08
C GLY A 234 -14.45 -3.56 -16.33
N VAL A 235 -14.44 -3.64 -15.00
CA VAL A 235 -15.29 -2.82 -14.13
C VAL A 235 -14.47 -1.67 -13.54
N ALA A 236 -14.92 -0.44 -13.74
CA ALA A 236 -14.36 0.74 -13.09
C ALA A 236 -15.03 0.98 -11.73
N VAL A 237 -14.23 1.23 -10.70
CA VAL A 237 -14.72 1.52 -9.34
C VAL A 237 -14.13 2.85 -8.88
N PHE A 238 -15.00 3.78 -8.41
CA PHE A 238 -14.56 5.09 -7.92
C PHE A 238 -15.61 5.73 -7.02
N PRO A 239 -15.28 6.78 -6.22
CA PRO A 239 -16.23 7.46 -5.36
C PRO A 239 -17.37 8.12 -6.17
N ALA A 240 -18.59 8.07 -5.65
CA ALA A 240 -19.75 8.74 -6.26
C ALA A 240 -19.72 10.26 -6.06
N GLN A 241 -19.02 10.75 -5.04
CA GLN A 241 -19.02 12.15 -4.60
C GLN A 241 -17.59 12.68 -4.42
N ASP A 242 -16.75 12.54 -5.43
CA ASP A 242 -15.44 13.17 -5.50
C ASP A 242 -15.48 14.29 -6.57
N THR A 243 -14.64 15.29 -6.43
CA THR A 243 -14.50 16.38 -7.42
C THR A 243 -14.23 15.82 -8.82
N TYR A 244 -13.55 14.69 -8.91
CA TYR A 244 -13.11 14.08 -10.17
C TYR A 244 -13.97 12.88 -10.62
N THR A 245 -15.11 12.62 -9.96
CA THR A 245 -16.03 11.53 -10.34
C THR A 245 -16.40 11.57 -11.82
N GLN A 246 -16.69 12.75 -12.38
CA GLN A 246 -17.04 12.91 -13.79
C GLN A 246 -15.87 12.64 -14.75
N LEU A 247 -14.63 12.93 -14.33
CA LEU A 247 -13.43 12.57 -15.08
C LEU A 247 -13.33 11.06 -15.21
N TRP A 248 -13.44 10.33 -14.09
CA TRP A 248 -13.34 8.88 -14.07
C TRP A 248 -14.51 8.19 -14.79
N GLN A 249 -15.71 8.76 -14.69
CA GLN A 249 -16.86 8.31 -15.49
C GLN A 249 -16.60 8.42 -17.00
N LYS A 250 -15.99 9.51 -17.44
CA LYS A 250 -15.58 9.71 -18.84
C LYS A 250 -14.49 8.72 -19.27
N LEU A 251 -13.52 8.43 -18.41
CA LEU A 251 -12.47 7.43 -18.65
C LEU A 251 -13.03 6.00 -18.72
N ALA A 252 -14.04 5.69 -17.92
CA ALA A 252 -14.72 4.39 -17.97
C ALA A 252 -15.45 4.18 -19.32
N GLY A 253 -15.97 5.23 -19.93
CA GLY A 253 -16.68 5.17 -21.21
C GLY A 253 -17.89 4.23 -21.15
N ALA A 254 -17.89 3.19 -21.98
CA ALA A 254 -18.96 2.18 -22.03
C ALA A 254 -18.74 0.99 -21.06
N ARG A 255 -17.68 0.99 -20.26
CA ARG A 255 -17.40 -0.08 -19.30
C ARG A 255 -18.39 -0.04 -18.13
N PRO A 256 -18.69 -1.19 -17.52
CA PRO A 256 -19.44 -1.23 -16.27
C PRO A 256 -18.77 -0.36 -15.18
N VAL A 257 -19.58 0.33 -14.40
CA VAL A 257 -19.13 1.19 -13.31
C VAL A 257 -19.84 0.77 -12.03
N LEU A 258 -19.12 0.74 -10.93
CA LEU A 258 -19.65 0.69 -9.57
C LEU A 258 -19.09 1.87 -8.77
N THR A 259 -19.98 2.58 -8.12
CA THR A 259 -19.64 3.75 -7.31
C THR A 259 -19.90 3.49 -5.82
N PHE A 260 -19.17 4.19 -4.96
CA PHE A 260 -19.34 4.10 -3.52
C PHE A 260 -19.36 5.47 -2.85
N GLY A 261 -20.02 5.57 -1.71
CA GLY A 261 -20.09 6.81 -0.93
C GLY A 261 -21.02 6.71 0.26
N PHE A 262 -21.10 7.77 1.08
CA PHE A 262 -21.96 7.77 2.24
C PHE A 262 -23.46 7.97 1.89
N THR A 263 -23.74 8.83 0.94
CA THR A 263 -25.12 9.26 0.61
C THR A 263 -25.52 8.99 -0.83
N GLN A 264 -24.53 8.70 -1.70
CA GLN A 264 -24.72 8.37 -3.11
C GLN A 264 -23.77 7.24 -3.49
N GLY A 265 -24.14 6.51 -4.54
CA GLY A 265 -23.35 5.38 -5.07
C GLY A 265 -24.09 4.06 -4.98
N ASP A 266 -23.55 3.07 -5.65
CA ASP A 266 -24.08 1.70 -5.69
C ASP A 266 -23.80 0.93 -4.38
N VAL A 267 -22.80 1.38 -3.62
CA VAL A 267 -22.43 0.84 -2.31
C VAL A 267 -22.39 1.98 -1.29
N GLN A 268 -23.15 1.85 -0.21
CA GLN A 268 -23.32 2.89 0.80
C GLN A 268 -23.25 2.33 2.22
N ALA A 269 -23.06 3.22 3.21
CA ALA A 269 -23.14 2.91 4.63
C ALA A 269 -24.19 3.80 5.31
N HIS A 270 -25.11 3.19 6.04
CA HIS A 270 -26.15 3.86 6.81
C HIS A 270 -26.04 3.51 8.29
N ASP A 271 -26.68 4.29 9.17
CA ASP A 271 -26.71 4.05 10.62
C ASP A 271 -25.31 3.91 11.24
N ILE A 272 -24.42 4.81 10.84
CA ILE A 272 -23.00 4.76 11.21
C ILE A 272 -22.83 5.21 12.66
N VAL A 273 -22.31 4.33 13.51
CA VAL A 273 -22.05 4.60 14.93
C VAL A 273 -20.69 4.06 15.33
N TRP A 274 -19.89 4.90 16.03
CA TRP A 274 -18.64 4.46 16.67
C TRP A 274 -18.95 3.98 18.10
N ARG A 275 -18.63 2.73 18.42
CA ARG A 275 -18.79 2.14 19.77
C ARG A 275 -17.74 1.07 20.02
N ASN A 276 -17.19 1.04 21.23
CA ASN A 276 -16.26 -0.01 21.68
C ASN A 276 -15.10 -0.23 20.69
N GLY A 277 -14.45 0.86 20.25
CA GLY A 277 -13.28 0.80 19.39
C GLY A 277 -13.56 0.36 17.94
N ALA A 278 -14.81 0.33 17.49
CA ALA A 278 -15.20 -0.09 16.15
C ALA A 278 -16.36 0.74 15.59
N TRP A 279 -16.42 0.83 14.25
CA TRP A 279 -17.60 1.31 13.54
C TRP A 279 -18.62 0.19 13.40
N SER A 280 -19.90 0.51 13.65
CA SER A 280 -21.04 -0.32 13.30
C SER A 280 -21.91 0.44 12.32
N PHE A 281 -22.30 -0.18 11.22
CA PHE A 281 -23.12 0.42 10.18
C PHE A 281 -23.91 -0.62 9.38
N GLN A 282 -24.92 -0.18 8.65
CA GLN A 282 -25.61 -0.99 7.65
C GLN A 282 -24.88 -0.82 6.33
N LEU A 283 -24.23 -1.89 5.86
CA LEU A 283 -23.64 -1.95 4.53
C LEU A 283 -24.73 -2.22 3.50
N TRP A 284 -24.97 -1.27 2.61
CA TRP A 284 -26.05 -1.26 1.67
C TRP A 284 -25.53 -1.32 0.23
N THR A 285 -26.20 -2.10 -0.63
CA THR A 285 -25.89 -2.18 -2.05
C THR A 285 -27.12 -2.42 -2.90
N GLN A 286 -27.07 -1.98 -4.16
CA GLN A 286 -28.03 -2.35 -5.19
C GLN A 286 -27.54 -3.59 -5.92
N GLN A 287 -28.35 -4.63 -5.99
CA GLN A 287 -28.10 -5.80 -6.81
C GLN A 287 -29.25 -6.01 -7.80
N THR A 288 -28.90 -6.22 -9.06
CA THR A 288 -29.87 -6.61 -10.08
C THR A 288 -29.96 -8.13 -10.17
N ILE A 289 -31.06 -8.70 -9.67
CA ILE A 289 -31.34 -10.13 -9.72
C ILE A 289 -32.53 -10.32 -10.66
N GLN A 290 -32.37 -11.13 -11.70
CA GLN A 290 -33.43 -11.44 -12.68
C GLN A 290 -34.14 -10.21 -13.24
N GLN A 291 -33.37 -9.18 -13.66
CA GLN A 291 -33.88 -7.88 -14.18
C GLN A 291 -34.60 -7.00 -13.16
N THR A 292 -34.60 -7.38 -11.88
CA THR A 292 -35.13 -6.54 -10.80
C THR A 292 -33.99 -6.02 -9.94
N THR A 293 -33.86 -4.73 -9.84
CA THR A 293 -32.89 -4.11 -8.90
C THR A 293 -33.45 -4.19 -7.49
N GLN A 294 -32.78 -4.92 -6.63
CA GLN A 294 -33.11 -5.06 -5.21
C GLN A 294 -32.06 -4.39 -4.35
N GLN A 295 -32.54 -3.74 -3.30
CA GLN A 295 -31.69 -3.17 -2.25
C GLN A 295 -31.43 -4.26 -1.21
N ILE A 296 -30.16 -4.53 -0.95
CA ILE A 296 -29.74 -5.48 0.07
C ILE A 296 -28.88 -4.74 1.09
N SER A 297 -29.14 -4.93 2.36
CA SER A 297 -28.29 -4.42 3.43
C SER A 297 -27.95 -5.51 4.45
N LEU A 298 -26.74 -5.45 5.00
CA LEU A 298 -26.31 -6.28 6.11
C LEU A 298 -25.60 -5.41 7.16
N PRO A 299 -25.76 -5.73 8.45
CA PRO A 299 -24.96 -5.10 9.49
C PRO A 299 -23.49 -5.47 9.29
N CYS A 300 -22.59 -4.50 9.50
CA CYS A 300 -21.17 -4.68 9.39
C CYS A 300 -20.47 -3.96 10.54
N ARG A 301 -19.45 -4.60 11.10
CA ARG A 301 -18.57 -4.04 12.12
C ARG A 301 -17.15 -3.92 11.57
N LEU A 302 -16.53 -2.74 11.71
CA LEU A 302 -15.20 -2.45 11.18
C LEU A 302 -14.27 -1.98 12.31
N ASN A 303 -13.22 -2.76 12.59
CA ASN A 303 -12.30 -2.55 13.71
C ASN A 303 -11.10 -1.65 13.32
N ILE A 304 -11.37 -0.43 12.87
CA ILE A 304 -10.36 0.58 12.56
C ILE A 304 -10.92 1.98 12.84
N ALA A 305 -10.11 2.87 13.40
CA ALA A 305 -10.52 4.24 13.66
C ALA A 305 -10.60 5.07 12.37
N GLY A 306 -11.39 6.16 12.43
CA GLY A 306 -11.54 7.13 11.34
C GLY A 306 -12.68 6.82 10.37
N ARG A 307 -13.56 7.81 10.21
CA ARG A 307 -14.75 7.70 9.34
C ARG A 307 -14.37 7.47 7.87
N HIS A 308 -13.22 7.98 7.41
CA HIS A 308 -12.68 7.72 6.08
C HIS A 308 -12.42 6.23 5.81
N ASN A 309 -12.18 5.42 6.85
CA ASN A 309 -12.01 3.98 6.69
C ASN A 309 -13.32 3.24 6.40
N ILE A 310 -14.48 3.84 6.70
CA ILE A 310 -15.75 3.32 6.19
C ILE A 310 -15.80 3.49 4.67
N LEU A 311 -15.37 4.64 4.10
CA LEU A 311 -15.26 4.80 2.65
C LEU A 311 -14.30 3.77 2.04
N ASN A 312 -13.17 3.50 2.69
CA ASN A 312 -12.25 2.43 2.26
C ASN A 312 -12.94 1.06 2.26
N ALA A 313 -13.79 0.76 3.26
CA ALA A 313 -14.58 -0.49 3.30
C ALA A 313 -15.64 -0.55 2.20
N LEU A 314 -16.29 0.58 1.87
CA LEU A 314 -17.24 0.67 0.75
C LEU A 314 -16.53 0.45 -0.60
N ALA A 315 -15.34 1.04 -0.79
CA ALA A 315 -14.50 0.82 -1.96
C ALA A 315 -14.11 -0.67 -2.10
N ALA A 316 -13.66 -1.29 -1.01
CA ALA A 316 -13.34 -2.71 -0.97
C ALA A 316 -14.56 -3.58 -1.28
N THR A 317 -15.74 -3.21 -0.76
CA THR A 317 -17.02 -3.88 -1.06
C THR A 317 -17.35 -3.80 -2.54
N ALA A 318 -17.28 -2.61 -3.15
CA ALA A 318 -17.56 -2.41 -4.57
C ALA A 318 -16.64 -3.26 -5.45
N CYS A 319 -15.34 -3.30 -5.14
CA CYS A 319 -14.37 -4.17 -5.84
C CYS A 319 -14.70 -5.66 -5.68
N ALA A 320 -15.07 -6.11 -4.48
CA ALA A 320 -15.41 -7.49 -4.21
C ALA A 320 -16.71 -7.92 -4.91
N LEU A 321 -17.72 -7.04 -4.96
CA LEU A 321 -18.94 -7.25 -5.74
C LEU A 321 -18.63 -7.37 -7.25
N ALA A 322 -17.77 -6.49 -7.77
CA ALA A 322 -17.29 -6.57 -9.16
C ALA A 322 -16.56 -7.90 -9.44
N ALA A 323 -15.86 -8.47 -8.44
CA ALA A 323 -15.21 -9.76 -8.51
C ALA A 323 -16.18 -10.96 -8.30
N GLY A 324 -17.49 -10.71 -8.21
CA GLY A 324 -18.54 -11.72 -8.09
C GLY A 324 -18.70 -12.32 -6.69
N MET A 325 -18.25 -11.62 -5.65
CA MET A 325 -18.39 -12.09 -4.27
C MET A 325 -19.75 -11.72 -3.68
N SER A 326 -20.28 -12.58 -2.82
CA SER A 326 -21.56 -12.32 -2.15
C SER A 326 -21.41 -11.39 -0.95
N LEU A 327 -22.43 -10.59 -0.67
CA LEU A 327 -22.41 -9.63 0.43
C LEU A 327 -22.11 -10.26 1.81
N PRO A 328 -22.64 -11.44 2.17
CA PRO A 328 -22.27 -12.10 3.44
C PRO A 328 -20.78 -12.43 3.57
N VAL A 329 -20.13 -12.88 2.48
CA VAL A 329 -18.68 -13.14 2.47
C VAL A 329 -17.88 -11.84 2.60
N ILE A 330 -18.36 -10.76 1.95
CA ILE A 330 -17.75 -9.43 2.04
C ILE A 330 -17.79 -8.91 3.48
N VAL A 331 -18.96 -8.96 4.12
CA VAL A 331 -19.13 -8.54 5.52
C VAL A 331 -18.21 -9.35 6.44
N LYS A 332 -18.20 -10.68 6.31
CA LYS A 332 -17.29 -11.56 7.09
C LYS A 332 -15.82 -11.15 6.93
N GLY A 333 -15.41 -10.81 5.70
CA GLY A 333 -14.04 -10.39 5.43
C GLY A 333 -13.70 -9.02 6.02
N LEU A 334 -14.62 -8.05 5.98
CA LEU A 334 -14.45 -6.74 6.58
C LEU A 334 -14.38 -6.83 8.13
N GLU A 335 -15.22 -7.65 8.75
CA GLU A 335 -15.22 -7.87 10.20
C GLU A 335 -13.95 -8.58 10.69
N SER A 336 -13.33 -9.39 9.84
CA SER A 336 -12.07 -10.09 10.10
C SER A 336 -10.83 -9.26 9.75
N PHE A 337 -11.02 -8.05 9.22
CA PHE A 337 -9.92 -7.17 8.84
C PHE A 337 -9.19 -6.64 10.07
N GLU A 338 -7.86 -6.73 10.05
CA GLU A 338 -6.98 -6.13 11.03
C GLU A 338 -6.17 -4.99 10.41
N PRO A 339 -6.13 -3.80 11.05
CA PRO A 339 -5.34 -2.66 10.56
C PRO A 339 -3.85 -2.99 10.44
N VAL A 340 -3.24 -2.53 9.36
CA VAL A 340 -1.80 -2.64 9.13
C VAL A 340 -1.06 -1.73 10.11
N LYS A 341 0.10 -2.18 10.62
CA LYS A 341 0.98 -1.37 11.49
C LYS A 341 1.28 -0.02 10.82
N GLY A 342 1.13 1.06 11.59
CA GLY A 342 1.36 2.42 11.12
C GLY A 342 0.23 3.03 10.27
N ARG A 343 -0.96 2.38 10.21
CA ARG A 343 -2.12 2.87 9.44
C ARG A 343 -3.37 2.90 10.30
N SER A 344 -3.50 3.99 11.07
CA SER A 344 -4.63 4.26 11.97
C SER A 344 -4.96 3.11 12.93
N LYS A 345 -3.94 2.32 13.32
CA LYS A 345 -4.12 1.22 14.28
C LYS A 345 -4.35 1.79 15.65
N SER A 346 -5.55 1.55 16.20
CA SER A 346 -5.91 1.94 17.57
C SER A 346 -5.52 0.84 18.55
N CYS A 347 -4.91 1.23 19.66
CA CYS A 347 -4.59 0.37 20.78
C CYS A 347 -4.97 1.07 22.10
N GLU A 348 -5.64 0.36 22.98
CA GLU A 348 -5.85 0.83 24.36
C GLU A 348 -4.70 0.29 25.23
N TRP A 349 -3.96 1.17 25.84
CA TRP A 349 -2.84 0.86 26.71
C TRP A 349 -3.04 1.44 28.11
N GLN A 350 -2.44 0.80 29.10
CA GLN A 350 -2.38 1.28 30.46
C GLN A 350 -0.93 1.35 30.92
N ILE A 351 -0.48 2.54 31.32
CA ILE A 351 0.87 2.78 31.83
C ILE A 351 0.75 3.42 33.23
N ASP A 352 1.37 2.80 34.21
CA ASP A 352 1.37 3.29 35.61
C ASP A 352 -0.05 3.60 36.15
N GLY A 353 -1.03 2.74 35.81
CA GLY A 353 -2.42 2.88 36.21
C GLY A 353 -3.25 3.86 35.35
N HIS A 354 -2.66 4.57 34.41
CA HIS A 354 -3.35 5.49 33.49
C HIS A 354 -3.66 4.80 32.15
N ALA A 355 -4.95 4.73 31.79
CA ALA A 355 -5.40 4.16 30.51
C ALA A 355 -5.51 5.26 29.45
N PHE A 356 -5.02 4.97 28.25
CA PHE A 356 -5.13 5.88 27.10
C PHE A 356 -5.25 5.13 25.77
N THR A 357 -5.83 5.79 24.77
CA THR A 357 -5.91 5.28 23.40
C THR A 357 -4.73 5.81 22.57
N LEU A 358 -3.92 4.93 21.99
CA LEU A 358 -2.88 5.27 21.04
C LEU A 358 -3.33 4.96 19.62
N ILE A 359 -3.22 5.92 18.71
CA ILE A 359 -3.38 5.74 17.27
C ILE A 359 -1.99 5.76 16.62
N ASP A 360 -1.58 4.63 16.08
CA ASP A 360 -0.36 4.49 15.26
C ASP A 360 -0.70 4.77 13.79
N ASP A 361 -0.35 5.97 13.30
CA ASP A 361 -0.51 6.39 11.89
C ASP A 361 0.82 6.87 11.29
N THR A 362 1.89 6.16 11.64
CA THR A 362 3.29 6.57 11.41
C THR A 362 3.85 6.20 10.04
N TYR A 363 3.09 5.51 9.19
CA TYR A 363 3.63 5.00 7.91
C TYR A 363 4.01 6.10 6.93
N ASN A 364 3.15 7.10 6.73
CA ASN A 364 3.39 8.26 5.86
C ASN A 364 2.48 9.43 6.25
N ALA A 365 2.79 10.64 5.74
CA ALA A 365 2.01 11.84 5.97
C ALA A 365 1.96 12.72 4.71
N ASN A 366 0.76 13.18 4.36
CA ASN A 366 0.48 14.26 3.44
C ASN A 366 -0.61 15.17 4.05
N PRO A 367 -0.85 16.39 3.53
CA PRO A 367 -1.76 17.35 4.17
C PRO A 367 -3.15 16.78 4.47
N ASP A 368 -3.77 16.11 3.51
CA ASP A 368 -5.13 15.59 3.65
C ASP A 368 -5.20 14.39 4.60
N SER A 369 -4.17 13.53 4.59
CA SER A 369 -4.10 12.42 5.54
C SER A 369 -3.83 12.86 6.97
N VAL A 370 -3.09 13.97 7.18
CA VAL A 370 -2.90 14.56 8.51
C VAL A 370 -4.20 15.18 9.02
N ARG A 371 -4.95 15.89 8.16
CA ARG A 371 -6.28 16.41 8.51
C ARG A 371 -7.24 15.30 8.92
N ALA A 372 -7.31 14.21 8.13
CA ALA A 372 -8.12 13.04 8.49
C ALA A 372 -7.71 12.41 9.82
N ALA A 373 -6.41 12.36 10.12
CA ALA A 373 -5.90 11.86 11.40
C ALA A 373 -6.24 12.79 12.58
N ILE A 374 -6.21 14.11 12.37
CA ILE A 374 -6.66 15.10 13.37
C ILE A 374 -8.14 14.92 13.68
N GLU A 375 -8.99 14.70 12.67
CA GLU A 375 -10.43 14.42 12.85
C GLU A 375 -10.65 13.16 13.69
N VAL A 376 -9.89 12.09 13.42
CA VAL A 376 -9.92 10.86 14.24
C VAL A 376 -9.57 11.15 15.69
N LEU A 377 -8.49 11.90 15.92
CA LEU A 377 -8.06 12.24 17.27
C LEU A 377 -9.11 13.11 18.00
N ALA A 378 -9.77 14.02 17.26
CA ALA A 378 -10.79 14.91 17.80
C ALA A 378 -12.06 14.17 18.25
N GLU A 379 -12.35 12.99 17.71
CA GLU A 379 -13.47 12.14 18.13
C GLU A 379 -13.17 11.30 19.39
N LEU A 380 -11.90 11.21 19.80
CA LEU A 380 -11.47 10.42 20.97
C LEU A 380 -11.54 11.20 22.28
N PRO A 381 -11.46 10.54 23.45
CA PRO A 381 -11.49 11.20 24.76
C PRO A 381 -10.38 12.24 24.93
N ALA A 382 -10.72 13.42 25.44
CA ALA A 382 -9.76 14.47 25.82
C ALA A 382 -9.19 14.18 27.23
N PRO A 383 -8.01 14.68 27.60
CA PRO A 383 -7.06 15.47 26.80
C PRO A 383 -6.36 14.66 25.70
N ARG A 384 -6.08 15.33 24.57
CA ARG A 384 -5.54 14.72 23.34
C ARG A 384 -4.17 15.27 23.01
N LEU A 385 -3.25 14.41 22.60
CA LEU A 385 -1.92 14.76 22.09
C LEU A 385 -1.76 14.35 20.64
N LEU A 386 -1.44 15.29 19.77
CA LEU A 386 -0.95 15.02 18.43
C LEU A 386 0.57 15.08 18.42
N VAL A 387 1.24 14.02 17.99
CA VAL A 387 2.69 13.96 17.76
C VAL A 387 2.91 13.90 16.25
N LEU A 388 3.47 14.98 15.68
CA LEU A 388 3.57 15.18 14.24
C LEU A 388 5.02 15.35 13.79
N GLY A 389 5.45 14.52 12.84
CA GLY A 389 6.69 14.68 12.07
C GLY A 389 6.44 15.31 10.71
N ASP A 390 7.49 15.81 10.05
CA ASP A 390 7.39 16.46 8.75
C ASP A 390 6.61 15.62 7.72
N MET A 391 5.84 16.32 6.90
CA MET A 391 5.26 15.80 5.67
C MET A 391 6.30 15.93 4.54
N GLY A 392 6.57 14.84 3.83
CA GLY A 392 7.48 14.81 2.70
C GLY A 392 6.78 15.01 1.36
N GLU A 393 7.57 15.28 0.31
CA GLU A 393 7.11 15.39 -1.07
C GLU A 393 6.02 16.47 -1.28
N VAL A 394 6.10 17.52 -0.46
CA VAL A 394 5.14 18.64 -0.42
C VAL A 394 5.54 19.82 -1.31
N GLY A 395 6.74 19.75 -1.91
CA GLY A 395 7.26 20.79 -2.81
C GLY A 395 7.42 22.16 -2.14
N LEU A 396 7.27 23.22 -2.92
CA LEU A 396 7.45 24.61 -2.45
C LEU A 396 6.40 25.05 -1.43
N GLN A 397 5.26 24.37 -1.36
CA GLN A 397 4.17 24.70 -0.43
C GLN A 397 4.32 24.01 0.94
N GLY A 398 5.46 23.36 1.21
CA GLY A 398 5.68 22.62 2.44
C GLY A 398 5.41 23.43 3.72
N ALA A 399 5.88 24.66 3.80
CA ALA A 399 5.63 25.56 4.92
C ALA A 399 4.13 25.87 5.13
N GLU A 400 3.43 26.15 4.03
CA GLU A 400 2.01 26.47 4.01
C GLU A 400 1.16 25.28 4.48
N PHE A 401 1.45 24.08 3.99
CA PHE A 401 0.74 22.84 4.38
C PHE A 401 0.97 22.50 5.86
N HIS A 402 2.18 22.71 6.37
CA HIS A 402 2.46 22.50 7.80
C HIS A 402 1.74 23.53 8.67
N GLN A 403 1.70 24.80 8.25
CA GLN A 403 0.91 25.82 8.92
C GLN A 403 -0.58 25.49 8.94
N GLU A 404 -1.14 25.03 7.78
CA GLU A 404 -2.53 24.62 7.67
C GLU A 404 -2.89 23.54 8.67
N VAL A 405 -2.11 22.46 8.76
CA VAL A 405 -2.44 21.34 9.66
C VAL A 405 -2.29 21.71 11.13
N GLY A 406 -1.34 22.59 11.48
CA GLY A 406 -1.20 23.14 12.83
C GLY A 406 -2.43 23.95 13.25
N ALA A 407 -2.88 24.86 12.39
CA ALA A 407 -4.10 25.64 12.60
C ALA A 407 -5.33 24.72 12.69
N TYR A 408 -5.45 23.75 11.79
CA TYR A 408 -6.55 22.81 11.80
C TYR A 408 -6.62 21.94 13.06
N ALA A 409 -5.49 21.53 13.61
CA ALA A 409 -5.45 20.83 14.90
C ALA A 409 -6.01 21.69 16.05
N LYS A 410 -5.71 23.00 16.04
CA LYS A 410 -6.30 23.95 16.99
C LYS A 410 -7.80 24.09 16.81
N ASP A 411 -8.28 24.22 15.57
CA ASP A 411 -9.71 24.36 15.25
C ASP A 411 -10.49 23.10 15.66
N CYS A 412 -9.89 21.92 15.53
CA CYS A 412 -10.43 20.64 15.99
C CYS A 412 -10.29 20.41 17.50
N THR A 413 -9.91 21.43 18.28
CA THR A 413 -9.81 21.38 19.74
C THR A 413 -8.87 20.28 20.26
N ILE A 414 -7.74 20.04 19.59
CA ILE A 414 -6.65 19.23 20.13
C ILE A 414 -5.96 20.03 21.24
N GLN A 415 -5.66 19.41 22.40
CA GLN A 415 -5.13 20.12 23.57
C GLN A 415 -3.62 20.33 23.49
N SER A 416 -2.88 19.40 22.86
CA SER A 416 -1.42 19.48 22.79
C SER A 416 -0.91 19.01 21.43
N LEU A 417 0.10 19.72 20.93
CA LEU A 417 0.81 19.41 19.70
C LEU A 417 2.31 19.33 19.98
N PHE A 418 2.91 18.16 19.76
CA PHE A 418 4.36 17.95 19.77
C PHE A 418 4.84 17.72 18.35
N THR A 419 5.87 18.46 17.93
CA THR A 419 6.33 18.40 16.53
C THR A 419 7.82 18.11 16.44
N LEU A 420 8.21 17.44 15.35
CA LEU A 420 9.60 17.12 15.01
C LEU A 420 9.84 17.38 13.53
N GLY A 421 10.96 18.02 13.21
CA GLY A 421 11.41 18.28 11.84
C GLY A 421 11.30 19.76 11.44
N ASP A 422 12.06 20.15 10.42
CA ASP A 422 12.24 21.56 10.06
C ASP A 422 10.94 22.22 9.61
N LEU A 423 10.12 21.52 8.82
CA LEU A 423 8.85 22.05 8.32
C LEU A 423 7.77 22.09 9.41
N CYS A 424 7.80 21.16 10.35
CA CYS A 424 6.87 21.11 11.47
C CYS A 424 6.99 22.32 12.44
N GLN A 425 8.03 23.14 12.34
CA GLN A 425 8.09 24.44 13.02
C GLN A 425 6.91 25.35 12.63
N HIS A 426 6.46 25.29 11.37
CA HIS A 426 5.30 26.04 10.89
C HIS A 426 4.00 25.56 11.53
N SER A 427 3.87 24.24 11.76
CA SER A 427 2.71 23.67 12.51
C SER A 427 2.71 24.15 13.96
N SER A 428 3.88 24.17 14.62
CA SER A 428 4.02 24.68 15.99
C SER A 428 3.69 26.16 16.11
N GLN A 429 4.10 26.98 15.16
CA GLN A 429 3.80 28.42 15.15
C GLN A 429 2.30 28.69 14.98
N ALA A 430 1.59 27.85 14.24
CA ALA A 430 0.15 27.96 14.02
C ALA A 430 -0.70 27.43 15.17
N PHE A 431 -0.12 26.62 16.07
CA PHE A 431 -0.79 26.00 17.20
C PHE A 431 -0.24 26.59 18.52
N GLU A 432 -1.02 27.43 19.20
CA GLU A 432 -0.63 28.04 20.46
C GLU A 432 -0.36 27.00 21.55
N GLY A 433 0.81 27.07 22.17
CA GLY A 433 1.24 26.10 23.20
C GLY A 433 1.85 24.81 22.65
N ALA A 434 2.11 24.71 21.35
CA ALA A 434 2.84 23.59 20.79
C ALA A 434 4.29 23.51 21.32
N VAL A 435 4.83 22.31 21.38
CA VAL A 435 6.24 22.07 21.72
C VAL A 435 6.93 21.47 20.52
N HIS A 436 7.95 22.17 20.03
CA HIS A 436 8.77 21.71 18.92
C HIS A 436 10.09 21.09 19.40
N PHE A 437 10.51 19.98 18.79
CA PHE A 437 11.73 19.24 19.10
C PHE A 437 12.66 19.22 17.90
N SER A 438 13.95 19.31 18.16
CA SER A 438 15.00 19.22 17.14
C SER A 438 15.49 17.78 16.91
N ASP A 439 15.20 16.86 17.84
CA ASP A 439 15.63 15.47 17.77
C ASP A 439 14.57 14.50 18.33
N MET A 440 14.67 13.26 17.88
CA MET A 440 13.72 12.21 18.22
C MET A 440 13.81 11.78 19.69
N ASP A 441 14.99 11.78 20.28
CA ASP A 441 15.21 11.27 21.64
C ASP A 441 14.58 12.22 22.68
N SER A 442 14.71 13.55 22.46
CA SER A 442 14.04 14.57 23.26
C SER A 442 12.51 14.49 23.11
N LEU A 443 12.00 14.29 21.89
CA LEU A 443 10.58 14.08 21.66
C LEU A 443 10.07 12.85 22.41
N GLN A 444 10.74 11.71 22.30
CA GLN A 444 10.36 10.46 23.00
C GLN A 444 10.35 10.65 24.51
N ALA A 445 11.41 11.26 25.07
CA ALA A 445 11.50 11.52 26.50
C ALA A 445 10.33 12.36 26.99
N ARG A 446 9.95 13.40 26.24
CA ARG A 446 8.83 14.26 26.60
C ARG A 446 7.49 13.54 26.49
N VAL A 447 7.24 12.80 25.43
CA VAL A 447 6.01 12.00 25.29
C VAL A 447 5.86 11.00 26.43
N LEU A 448 6.95 10.29 26.81
CA LEU A 448 6.93 9.33 27.91
C LEU A 448 6.70 10.00 29.27
N SER A 449 7.24 11.21 29.51
CA SER A 449 7.05 11.92 30.77
C SER A 449 5.62 12.43 30.94
N ASP A 450 5.00 12.86 29.84
CA ASP A 450 3.71 13.54 29.87
C ASP A 450 2.53 12.62 29.57
N ILE A 451 2.77 11.33 29.28
CA ILE A 451 1.73 10.42 28.78
C ILE A 451 0.51 10.32 29.69
N SER A 452 0.71 10.41 31.01
CA SER A 452 -0.37 10.35 32.02
C SER A 452 -1.30 11.58 31.98
N ALA A 453 -0.93 12.65 31.26
CA ALA A 453 -1.78 13.82 31.08
C ALA A 453 -2.78 13.66 29.92
N TYR A 454 -2.69 12.59 29.12
CA TYR A 454 -3.49 12.43 27.89
C TYR A 454 -4.32 11.15 27.91
N ASN A 455 -5.59 11.27 27.51
CA ASN A 455 -6.46 10.12 27.29
C ASN A 455 -6.38 9.56 25.86
N SER A 456 -5.86 10.35 24.93
CA SER A 456 -5.70 9.93 23.53
C SER A 456 -4.44 10.55 22.92
N VAL A 457 -3.68 9.72 22.20
CA VAL A 457 -2.44 10.10 21.53
C VAL A 457 -2.47 9.60 20.11
N LEU A 458 -2.13 10.47 19.14
CA LEU A 458 -1.94 10.08 17.75
C LEU A 458 -0.52 10.44 17.31
N VAL A 459 0.16 9.49 16.68
CA VAL A 459 1.53 9.69 16.15
C VAL A 459 1.51 9.55 14.64
N LYS A 460 1.98 10.59 13.92
CA LYS A 460 2.02 10.62 12.46
C LYS A 460 3.24 11.37 11.94
N GLY A 461 3.68 11.01 10.73
CA GLY A 461 4.75 11.69 9.99
C GLY A 461 5.14 10.91 8.75
N SER A 462 5.88 11.55 7.86
CA SER A 462 6.38 10.90 6.65
C SER A 462 7.36 9.77 6.96
N ARG A 463 7.48 8.83 6.02
CA ARG A 463 8.28 7.61 6.20
C ARG A 463 9.72 7.86 6.63
N PHE A 464 10.38 8.92 6.11
CA PHE A 464 11.75 9.25 6.45
C PHE A 464 11.92 9.76 7.89
N MET A 465 10.85 10.31 8.51
CA MET A 465 10.85 10.78 9.90
C MET A 465 10.92 9.65 10.91
N LYS A 466 10.54 8.43 10.52
CA LYS A 466 10.55 7.24 11.37
C LYS A 466 9.81 7.44 12.70
N MET A 467 8.63 8.05 12.62
CA MET A 467 7.80 8.36 13.79
C MET A 467 7.32 7.11 14.53
N GLU A 468 7.40 5.93 13.94
CA GLU A 468 7.16 4.65 14.62
C GLU A 468 8.05 4.45 15.86
N ARG A 469 9.20 5.15 15.95
CA ARG A 469 10.08 5.12 17.14
C ARG A 469 9.38 5.64 18.39
N VAL A 470 8.50 6.64 18.26
CA VAL A 470 7.68 7.14 19.40
C VAL A 470 6.70 6.07 19.87
N VAL A 471 6.03 5.40 18.91
CA VAL A 471 5.11 4.30 19.21
C VAL A 471 5.84 3.13 19.88
N GLU A 472 7.04 2.81 19.43
CA GLU A 472 7.88 1.75 20.01
C GLU A 472 8.35 2.10 21.42
N ALA A 473 8.72 3.36 21.67
CA ALA A 473 9.08 3.82 23.02
C ALA A 473 7.90 3.67 24.02
N LEU A 474 6.69 4.08 23.60
CA LEU A 474 5.47 3.90 24.40
C LEU A 474 5.15 2.43 24.62
N ARG A 475 5.31 1.57 23.61
CA ARG A 475 5.10 0.12 23.73
C ARG A 475 6.06 -0.50 24.73
N ASN A 476 7.34 -0.20 24.66
CA ASN A 476 8.35 -0.71 25.58
C ASN A 476 8.04 -0.30 27.03
N ARG A 477 7.58 0.94 27.25
CA ARG A 477 7.13 1.40 28.59
C ARG A 477 5.90 0.63 29.07
N PHE A 478 4.93 0.40 28.18
CA PHE A 478 3.74 -0.39 28.49
C PHE A 478 4.08 -1.84 28.88
N GLU A 479 4.96 -2.50 28.10
CA GLU A 479 5.41 -3.88 28.40
C GLU A 479 6.16 -3.96 29.73
N GLN A 480 7.00 -2.96 30.06
CA GLN A 480 7.68 -2.86 31.36
C GLN A 480 6.70 -2.68 32.52
N ALA A 481 5.70 -1.82 32.36
CA ALA A 481 4.66 -1.61 33.37
C ALA A 481 3.89 -2.91 33.65
N GLN A 482 3.48 -3.63 32.60
CA GLN A 482 2.80 -4.93 32.76
C GLN A 482 3.69 -5.99 33.40
N ALA A 483 4.99 -6.04 33.12
CA ALA A 483 5.90 -6.98 33.74
C ALA A 483 6.01 -6.73 35.26
N SER A 484 6.16 -5.46 35.66
CA SER A 484 6.24 -5.05 37.07
C SER A 484 4.94 -5.35 37.86
N GLU A 485 3.77 -5.17 37.22
CA GLU A 485 2.48 -5.54 37.84
C GLU A 485 2.36 -7.05 38.06
N ARG A 486 2.79 -7.88 37.09
CA ARG A 486 2.77 -9.35 37.23
C ARG A 486 3.70 -9.85 38.32
N GLU A 487 4.89 -9.27 38.47
CA GLU A 487 5.84 -9.60 39.53
C GLU A 487 5.29 -9.22 40.92
N SER A 488 4.63 -8.07 41.06
CA SER A 488 4.01 -7.63 42.30
C SER A 488 2.83 -8.52 42.73
N VAL A 489 2.04 -9.03 41.78
CA VAL A 489 0.92 -9.96 42.04
C VAL A 489 1.44 -11.35 42.43
N HIS A 490 2.61 -11.78 41.96
CA HIS A 490 3.21 -13.06 42.34
C HIS A 490 3.98 -12.99 43.71
N ALA A 491 4.31 -11.79 44.17
CA ALA A 491 5.02 -11.54 45.42
C ALA A 491 4.07 -11.26 46.63
N ALA A 492 2.79 -11.09 46.39
CA ALA A 492 1.73 -10.89 47.36
C ALA A 492 0.92 -12.17 47.58
#